data_391c15c9431307d7ce0f20abda68ce5f
#
_entry.id   391c15c9431307d7ce0f20abda68ce5f
#
_cell.length_a   1.000
_cell.length_b   1.000
_cell.length_c   1.000
_cell.angle_alpha   90.00
_cell.angle_beta   90.00
_cell.angle_gamma   90.00
#
_symmetry.space_group_name_H-M   'P 1'
#
loop_
_entity.id
_entity.type
_entity.pdbx_description
1 polymer ?
#
loop_
_entity_poly.entity_id
_entity_poly.type
_entity_poly.pdbx_seq_one_letter_code
_entity_poly.pdbx_strand_id
1 'polypeptide(L)' 'MFFKRLYELRIDNDLTQQQVADYLMCNRQVYGRYENGIREIPVSMLIKLADYYNVTLDYLVERE' A
#
# COMPACT_ATOMS: atom_id res chain seq x y z
N MET A 1 4.88 2.59 10.99
CA MET A 1 6.03 2.71 10.06
C MET A 1 5.54 3.26 8.72
N PHE A 2 6.28 4.15 8.11
CA PHE A 2 5.90 4.79 6.87
C PHE A 2 6.61 4.14 5.69
N PHE A 3 5.85 3.66 4.71
CA PHE A 3 6.38 3.08 3.48
C PHE A 3 6.00 3.99 2.32
N LYS A 4 6.90 4.88 1.95
CA LYS A 4 6.60 5.90 0.92
C LYS A 4 6.28 5.28 -0.43
N ARG A 5 6.74 4.05 -0.72
CA ARG A 5 6.47 3.40 -2.00
C ARG A 5 5.00 3.00 -2.17
N LEU A 6 4.25 2.88 -1.07
CA LEU A 6 2.80 2.68 -1.17
C LEU A 6 2.15 3.85 -1.91
N TYR A 7 2.51 5.06 -1.51
CA TYR A 7 2.01 6.27 -2.15
C TYR A 7 2.53 6.38 -3.58
N GLU A 8 3.84 6.21 -3.77
CA GLU A 8 4.48 6.36 -5.07
C GLU A 8 3.89 5.40 -6.10
N LEU A 9 3.76 4.12 -5.75
CA LEU A 9 3.19 3.12 -6.64
C LEU A 9 1.73 3.41 -6.98
N ARG A 10 0.97 3.87 -5.99
CA ARG A 10 -0.42 4.23 -6.23
C ARG A 10 -0.53 5.37 -7.24
N ILE A 11 0.26 6.42 -7.06
CA ILE A 11 0.26 7.57 -7.95
C ILE A 11 0.75 7.17 -9.36
N ASP A 12 1.83 6.37 -9.43
CA ASP A 12 2.40 5.93 -10.70
C ASP A 12 1.41 5.10 -11.51
N ASN A 13 0.48 4.41 -10.84
CA ASN A 13 -0.53 3.59 -11.49
C ASN A 13 -1.87 4.33 -11.64
N ASP A 14 -1.91 5.63 -11.38
CA ASP A 14 -3.11 6.46 -11.50
C ASP A 14 -4.28 5.93 -10.66
N LEU A 15 -3.99 5.42 -9.47
CA LEU A 15 -5.01 4.86 -8.59
C LEU A 15 -5.35 5.85 -7.47
N THR A 16 -6.62 5.85 -7.08
CA THR A 16 -7.06 6.58 -5.89
C THR A 16 -6.90 5.72 -4.65
N GLN A 17 -6.89 6.36 -3.47
CA GLN A 17 -6.88 5.61 -2.21
C GLN A 17 -8.10 4.69 -2.11
N GLN A 18 -9.26 5.13 -2.63
CA GLN A 18 -10.47 4.31 -2.61
C GLN A 18 -10.29 3.03 -3.43
N GLN A 19 -9.68 3.13 -4.60
CA GLN A 19 -9.46 1.95 -5.45
C GLN A 19 -8.55 0.94 -4.78
N VAL A 20 -7.48 1.39 -4.12
CA VAL A 20 -6.58 0.49 -3.42
C VAL A 20 -7.25 -0.09 -2.18
N ALA A 21 -8.01 0.73 -1.44
CA ALA A 21 -8.76 0.25 -0.29
C ALA A 21 -9.77 -0.84 -0.70
N ASP A 22 -10.45 -0.65 -1.82
CA ASP A 22 -11.39 -1.65 -2.35
C ASP A 22 -10.68 -2.96 -2.66
N TYR A 23 -9.51 -2.90 -3.26
CA TYR A 23 -8.71 -4.09 -3.54
C TYR A 23 -8.34 -4.83 -2.25
N LEU A 24 -7.99 -4.09 -1.20
CA LEU A 24 -7.60 -4.65 0.09
C LEU A 24 -8.81 -5.02 0.96
N MET A 25 -10.02 -4.70 0.51
CA MET A 25 -11.26 -4.95 1.25
C MET A 25 -11.29 -4.21 2.59
N CYS A 26 -10.78 -2.98 2.61
CA CYS A 26 -10.86 -2.10 3.77
C CYS A 26 -11.44 -0.76 3.33
N ASN A 27 -11.74 0.13 4.29
CA ASN A 27 -12.26 1.43 3.91
C ASN A 27 -11.12 2.40 3.60
N ARG A 28 -11.47 3.49 2.89
CA ARG A 28 -10.48 4.47 2.43
C ARG A 28 -9.73 5.13 3.59
N GLN A 29 -10.42 5.43 4.70
CA GLN A 29 -9.76 6.06 5.84
C GLN A 29 -8.70 5.16 6.46
N VAL A 30 -8.99 3.87 6.57
CA VAL A 30 -8.03 2.90 7.10
C VAL A 30 -6.83 2.81 6.17
N TYR A 31 -7.06 2.68 4.87
CA TYR A 31 -5.94 2.62 3.92
C TYR A 31 -5.11 3.92 3.97
N GLY A 32 -5.78 5.08 4.05
CA GLY A 32 -5.07 6.35 4.13
C GLY A 32 -4.15 6.43 5.34
N ARG A 33 -4.56 5.89 6.48
CA ARG A 33 -3.71 5.82 7.68
C ARG A 33 -2.51 4.92 7.46
N TYR A 34 -2.67 3.81 6.76
CA TYR A 34 -1.55 2.95 6.40
C TYR A 34 -0.56 3.70 5.50
N GLU A 35 -1.06 4.36 4.46
CA GLU A 35 -0.20 5.06 3.51
C GLU A 35 0.55 6.22 4.17
N ASN A 36 -0.08 6.90 5.12
CA ASN A 36 0.52 8.03 5.82
C ASN A 36 1.37 7.62 7.02
N GLY A 37 1.47 6.34 7.32
CA GLY A 37 2.28 5.84 8.43
C GLY A 37 1.68 6.09 9.80
N ILE A 38 0.41 6.50 9.87
CA ILE A 38 -0.28 6.72 11.14
C ILE A 38 -0.64 5.39 11.78
N ARG A 39 -0.94 4.39 10.96
CA ARG A 39 -1.29 3.05 11.42
C ARG A 39 -0.44 2.03 10.68
N GLU A 40 0.04 1.03 11.40
CA GLU A 40 0.89 0.00 10.83
C GLU A 40 0.08 -0.94 9.95
N ILE A 41 0.53 -1.13 8.71
CA ILE A 41 -0.16 -2.00 7.75
C ILE A 41 0.19 -3.46 8.04
N PRO A 42 -0.81 -4.36 8.08
CA PRO A 42 -0.54 -5.79 8.26
C PRO A 42 0.30 -6.36 7.12
N VAL A 43 1.17 -7.33 7.43
CA VAL A 43 2.01 -7.98 6.43
C VAL A 43 1.17 -8.62 5.33
N SER A 44 0.03 -9.20 5.67
CA SER A 44 -0.86 -9.81 4.67
C SER A 44 -1.31 -8.81 3.61
N MET A 45 -1.55 -7.56 4.00
CA MET A 45 -1.91 -6.52 3.05
C MET A 45 -0.73 -6.06 2.23
N LEU A 46 0.47 -6.03 2.82
CA LEU A 46 1.70 -5.71 2.08
C LEU A 46 1.94 -6.75 0.98
N ILE A 47 1.73 -8.02 1.28
CA ILE A 47 1.89 -9.09 0.29
C ILE A 47 0.88 -8.90 -0.85
N LYS A 48 -0.36 -8.58 -0.53
CA LYS A 48 -1.37 -8.30 -1.56
C LYS A 48 -1.00 -7.13 -2.44
N LEU A 49 -0.45 -6.07 -1.86
CA LEU A 49 -0.04 -4.89 -2.62
C LEU A 49 1.18 -5.20 -3.48
N ALA A 50 2.12 -6.00 -2.99
CA ALA A 50 3.28 -6.42 -3.80
C ALA A 50 2.79 -7.17 -5.04
N ASP A 51 1.83 -8.08 -4.88
CA ASP A 51 1.23 -8.80 -6.01
C ASP A 51 0.47 -7.86 -6.93
N TYR A 52 -0.27 -6.93 -6.35
CA TYR A 52 -1.09 -5.99 -7.10
C TYR A 52 -0.23 -5.10 -8.02
N TYR A 53 0.89 -4.62 -7.49
CA TYR A 53 1.81 -3.76 -8.24
C TYR A 53 2.89 -4.54 -8.99
N ASN A 54 2.89 -5.86 -8.87
CA ASN A 54 3.87 -6.74 -9.51
C ASN A 54 5.31 -6.35 -9.12
N VAL A 55 5.52 -6.16 -7.83
CA VAL A 55 6.84 -5.86 -7.26
C VAL A 55 7.11 -6.83 -6.12
N THR A 56 8.37 -6.89 -5.66
CA THR A 56 8.70 -7.72 -4.50
C THR A 56 8.27 -7.03 -3.21
N LEU A 57 8.08 -7.83 -2.16
CA LEU A 57 7.80 -7.29 -0.84
C LEU A 57 8.97 -6.42 -0.37
N ASP A 58 10.21 -6.85 -0.62
CA ASP A 58 11.40 -6.08 -0.25
C ASP A 58 11.40 -4.71 -0.90
N TYR A 59 11.02 -4.62 -2.17
CA TYR A 59 10.92 -3.35 -2.86
C TYR A 59 9.88 -2.45 -2.17
N LEU A 60 8.72 -3.03 -1.84
CA LEU A 60 7.61 -2.28 -1.27
C LEU A 60 7.97 -1.67 0.10
N VAL A 61 8.75 -2.39 0.90
CA VAL A 61 9.19 -1.91 2.23
C VAL A 61 10.59 -1.29 2.19
N GLU A 62 11.13 -1.04 1.01
CA GLU A 62 12.42 -0.39 0.77
C GLU A 62 13.62 -1.14 1.34
N ARG A 63 13.54 -2.45 1.35
CA ARG A 63 14.68 -3.31 1.66
C ARG A 63 15.24 -3.88 0.37
N GLU A 64 16.45 -3.57 0.09
CA GLU A 64 17.11 -4.01 -1.14
C GLU A 64 18.16 -5.07 -0.89
#